data_0cce20b201210ab8851cf590364f23cd
#
_entry.id   0cce20b201210ab8851cf590364f23cd
#
_cell.length_a   1.000
_cell.length_b   1.000
_cell.length_c   1.000
_cell.angle_alpha   90.00
_cell.angle_beta   90.00
_cell.angle_gamma   90.00
#
_symmetry.space_group_name_H-M   'P 1'
#
loop_
_entity.id
_entity.type
_entity.pdbx_description
1 polymer ?
#
loop_
_entity_poly.entity_id
_entity_poly.type
_entity_poly.pdbx_seq_one_letter_code
_entity_poly.pdbx_strand_id
1 'polypeptide(L)'
;MKLKLENSFITDNTLECEKECFFLQTTQNAKFHTQALEKGAKIIDVNECKKLLKIDEKIQIIGITGTNGKTTTAAAIYSILLDLGYKCGLCGTRGAFINDEQIDEKSLTTSPILKTLEYLQIATQKKCDFFIMEVSSHALVQNRIEGLNFAAKIFTNITQDHLDFHGTFENYKEAKEFFFTDESLKFINKDALAIKFNVRNAFTYGIENPALYQIKAYSLEEGISAIATNKNQTFHIDSPLLGLFNLYNLLVASACVNELVKPDLKDLEKAISGFGGVCGRVEQVAKGVIVDFAHTPDGIEKVLDTLKNKKLIVVFGAGGDRDKTKRPLMGTIVEHFAKIAIITSDNPRSEEPKTIMEEILSGFAKKEKVLMIEDRKEAIKKALELKENDDLVVILGKGDETTQEIKGIKYPFSDKVVVNEILKNQG
;
A
#
# COMPACT_ATOMS: atom_id res chain seq x y z
N MET A 1 -17.52 -0.34 -16.75
CA MET A 1 -16.35 -0.96 -17.44
C MET A 1 -16.83 -2.14 -18.27
N LYS A 2 -16.33 -2.29 -19.52
CA LYS A 2 -16.70 -3.40 -20.41
C LYS A 2 -15.54 -4.39 -20.57
N LEU A 3 -15.75 -5.66 -20.26
CA LEU A 3 -14.84 -6.77 -20.58
C LEU A 3 -15.37 -7.53 -21.79
N LYS A 4 -14.59 -7.60 -22.85
CA LYS A 4 -14.98 -8.28 -24.08
C LYS A 4 -14.97 -9.80 -23.92
N LEU A 5 -15.97 -10.45 -24.47
CA LEU A 5 -16.07 -11.90 -24.74
C LEU A 5 -16.08 -12.11 -26.26
N GLU A 6 -16.00 -13.36 -26.72
CA GLU A 6 -16.01 -13.67 -28.18
C GLU A 6 -17.23 -13.09 -28.91
N ASN A 7 -18.43 -13.20 -28.35
CA ASN A 7 -19.68 -12.77 -28.97
C ASN A 7 -20.50 -11.79 -28.12
N SER A 8 -19.94 -11.25 -27.04
CA SER A 8 -20.64 -10.38 -26.10
C SER A 8 -19.64 -9.61 -25.23
N PHE A 9 -20.07 -9.05 -24.12
CA PHE A 9 -19.22 -8.45 -23.11
C PHE A 9 -19.87 -8.53 -21.72
N ILE A 10 -19.05 -8.36 -20.68
CA ILE A 10 -19.48 -8.23 -19.30
C ILE A 10 -19.32 -6.76 -18.88
N THR A 11 -20.31 -6.21 -18.19
CA THR A 11 -20.23 -4.89 -17.58
C THR A 11 -20.82 -4.87 -16.16
N ASP A 12 -20.35 -3.97 -15.32
CA ASP A 12 -20.88 -3.64 -13.98
C ASP A 12 -21.67 -2.32 -13.96
N ASN A 13 -21.85 -1.70 -15.14
CA ASN A 13 -22.51 -0.42 -15.31
C ASN A 13 -23.73 -0.54 -16.24
N THR A 14 -24.92 -0.27 -15.71
CA THR A 14 -26.16 -0.34 -16.49
C THR A 14 -26.22 0.64 -17.67
N LEU A 15 -25.48 1.75 -17.63
CA LEU A 15 -25.39 2.67 -18.76
C LEU A 15 -24.73 2.03 -19.99
N GLU A 16 -23.91 1.01 -19.77
CA GLU A 16 -23.21 0.26 -20.82
C GLU A 16 -23.94 -0.99 -21.27
N CYS A 17 -25.05 -1.38 -20.57
CA CYS A 17 -25.83 -2.56 -20.93
C CYS A 17 -26.50 -2.42 -22.29
N GLU A 18 -26.43 -3.50 -23.04
CA GLU A 18 -27.05 -3.72 -24.34
C GLU A 18 -27.70 -5.11 -24.39
N LYS A 19 -28.54 -5.35 -25.39
CA LYS A 19 -29.18 -6.67 -25.57
C LYS A 19 -28.11 -7.77 -25.64
N GLU A 20 -28.35 -8.88 -24.92
CA GLU A 20 -27.47 -10.06 -24.85
C GLU A 20 -26.10 -9.84 -24.15
N CYS A 21 -25.84 -8.65 -23.57
CA CYS A 21 -24.67 -8.48 -22.71
C CYS A 21 -24.85 -9.17 -21.34
N PHE A 22 -23.78 -9.35 -20.60
CA PHE A 22 -23.80 -9.83 -19.22
C PHE A 22 -23.63 -8.66 -18.25
N PHE A 23 -24.55 -8.52 -17.30
CA PHE A 23 -24.43 -7.55 -16.21
C PHE A 23 -23.92 -8.25 -14.95
N LEU A 24 -22.70 -7.95 -14.54
CA LEU A 24 -22.15 -8.45 -13.28
C LEU A 24 -22.84 -7.73 -12.11
N GLN A 25 -23.75 -8.44 -11.45
CA GLN A 25 -24.41 -7.95 -10.27
C GLN A 25 -23.55 -8.23 -9.05
N THR A 26 -23.39 -7.20 -8.22
CA THR A 26 -22.69 -7.24 -6.94
C THR A 26 -23.58 -6.59 -5.88
N THR A 27 -23.19 -6.72 -4.61
CA THR A 27 -23.89 -6.03 -3.51
C THR A 27 -23.96 -4.51 -3.74
N GLN A 28 -22.98 -3.90 -4.39
CA GLN A 28 -22.93 -2.45 -4.65
C GLN A 28 -23.94 -1.97 -5.69
N ASN A 29 -24.16 -2.75 -6.74
CA ASN A 29 -24.99 -2.36 -7.88
C ASN A 29 -26.33 -3.11 -7.97
N ALA A 30 -26.69 -3.91 -6.95
CA ALA A 30 -27.93 -4.69 -6.90
C ALA A 30 -29.20 -3.85 -7.13
N LYS A 31 -29.20 -2.57 -6.72
CA LYS A 31 -30.31 -1.63 -6.95
C LYS A 31 -30.58 -1.36 -8.45
N PHE A 32 -29.63 -1.65 -9.33
CA PHE A 32 -29.77 -1.45 -10.77
C PHE A 32 -30.19 -2.73 -11.52
N HIS A 33 -30.55 -3.81 -10.82
CA HIS A 33 -30.96 -5.09 -11.38
C HIS A 33 -32.06 -4.95 -12.46
N THR A 34 -33.17 -4.30 -12.10
CA THR A 34 -34.33 -4.10 -13.02
C THR A 34 -33.89 -3.33 -14.28
N GLN A 35 -33.12 -2.26 -14.10
CA GLN A 35 -32.64 -1.45 -15.21
C GLN A 35 -31.76 -2.25 -16.19
N ALA A 36 -30.94 -3.17 -15.68
CA ALA A 36 -30.12 -4.03 -16.53
C ALA A 36 -30.99 -5.01 -17.34
N LEU A 37 -32.00 -5.62 -16.70
CA LEU A 37 -32.94 -6.51 -17.36
C LEU A 37 -33.75 -5.80 -18.46
N GLU A 38 -34.25 -4.60 -18.21
CA GLU A 38 -34.98 -3.78 -19.18
C GLU A 38 -34.17 -3.48 -20.45
N LYS A 39 -32.83 -3.41 -20.31
CA LYS A 39 -31.91 -3.26 -21.45
C LYS A 39 -31.56 -4.59 -22.15
N GLY A 40 -32.13 -5.71 -21.69
CA GLY A 40 -31.90 -7.04 -22.27
C GLY A 40 -30.58 -7.68 -21.83
N ALA A 41 -29.97 -7.22 -20.75
CA ALA A 41 -28.78 -7.85 -20.19
C ALA A 41 -29.11 -9.14 -19.44
N LYS A 42 -28.21 -10.13 -19.49
CA LYS A 42 -28.25 -11.33 -18.66
C LYS A 42 -27.53 -11.05 -17.33
N ILE A 43 -28.23 -11.23 -16.22
CA ILE A 43 -27.64 -11.01 -14.89
C ILE A 43 -26.76 -12.18 -14.53
N ILE A 44 -25.55 -11.91 -14.09
CA ILE A 44 -24.58 -12.91 -13.60
C ILE A 44 -23.99 -12.49 -12.26
N ASP A 45 -23.64 -13.45 -11.44
CA ASP A 45 -22.85 -13.25 -10.23
C ASP A 45 -21.33 -13.34 -10.50
N VAL A 46 -20.51 -13.17 -9.45
CA VAL A 46 -19.05 -13.22 -9.57
C VAL A 46 -18.56 -14.62 -9.98
N ASN A 47 -19.21 -15.70 -9.51
CA ASN A 47 -18.79 -17.07 -9.85
C ASN A 47 -19.12 -17.41 -11.31
N GLU A 48 -20.26 -16.97 -11.80
CA GLU A 48 -20.63 -17.10 -13.22
C GLU A 48 -19.68 -16.26 -14.09
N CYS A 49 -19.33 -15.04 -13.64
CA CYS A 49 -18.37 -14.20 -14.33
C CYS A 49 -16.98 -14.86 -14.41
N LYS A 50 -16.49 -15.49 -13.33
CA LYS A 50 -15.23 -16.26 -13.34
C LYS A 50 -15.25 -17.38 -14.38
N LYS A 51 -16.37 -18.11 -14.48
CA LYS A 51 -16.54 -19.19 -15.47
C LYS A 51 -16.51 -18.65 -16.90
N LEU A 52 -17.23 -17.55 -17.17
CA LEU A 52 -17.23 -16.91 -18.50
C LEU A 52 -15.84 -16.41 -18.90
N LEU A 53 -15.08 -15.87 -17.95
CA LEU A 53 -13.71 -15.41 -18.16
C LEU A 53 -12.68 -16.55 -18.15
N LYS A 54 -13.10 -17.78 -17.88
CA LYS A 54 -12.26 -18.99 -17.77
C LYS A 54 -11.09 -18.80 -16.77
N ILE A 55 -11.38 -18.16 -15.63
CA ILE A 55 -10.36 -17.92 -14.60
C ILE A 55 -9.99 -19.25 -13.96
N ASP A 56 -8.69 -19.53 -13.84
CA ASP A 56 -8.18 -20.73 -13.18
C ASP A 56 -8.33 -20.59 -11.64
N GLU A 57 -9.18 -21.44 -11.06
CA GLU A 57 -9.43 -21.45 -9.61
C GLU A 57 -8.23 -21.96 -8.78
N LYS A 58 -7.19 -22.50 -9.44
CA LYS A 58 -5.96 -22.95 -8.77
C LYS A 58 -5.03 -21.78 -8.41
N ILE A 59 -5.23 -20.60 -9.00
CA ILE A 59 -4.46 -19.40 -8.64
C ILE A 59 -4.70 -19.09 -7.17
N GLN A 60 -3.64 -19.09 -6.37
CA GLN A 60 -3.70 -18.79 -4.95
C GLN A 60 -3.71 -17.27 -4.72
N ILE A 61 -4.84 -16.75 -4.24
CA ILE A 61 -4.97 -15.30 -3.99
C ILE A 61 -4.47 -14.99 -2.58
N ILE A 62 -3.56 -14.02 -2.44
CA ILE A 62 -3.02 -13.51 -1.17
C ILE A 62 -3.49 -12.08 -0.98
N GLY A 63 -4.24 -11.83 0.11
CA GLY A 63 -4.77 -10.50 0.42
C GLY A 63 -4.05 -9.84 1.60
N ILE A 64 -3.62 -8.60 1.44
CA ILE A 64 -2.90 -7.84 2.47
C ILE A 64 -3.71 -6.63 2.90
N THR A 65 -4.07 -6.53 4.18
CA THR A 65 -4.73 -5.35 4.75
C THR A 65 -3.98 -4.79 5.96
N GLY A 66 -4.25 -3.53 6.26
CA GLY A 66 -3.68 -2.77 7.36
C GLY A 66 -3.68 -1.28 7.07
N THR A 67 -3.25 -0.44 7.99
CA THR A 67 -3.08 0.99 7.73
C THR A 67 -1.82 1.20 6.90
N ASN A 68 -0.67 0.75 7.36
CA ASN A 68 0.64 0.89 6.74
C ASN A 68 1.22 -0.47 6.35
N GLY A 69 2.20 -0.50 5.43
CA GLY A 69 2.96 -1.70 5.06
C GLY A 69 2.34 -2.58 3.97
N LYS A 70 1.10 -2.37 3.55
CA LYS A 70 0.42 -3.19 2.52
C LYS A 70 1.24 -3.33 1.24
N THR A 71 1.62 -2.22 0.65
CA THR A 71 2.34 -2.16 -0.64
C THR A 71 3.69 -2.85 -0.57
N THR A 72 4.48 -2.58 0.49
CA THR A 72 5.80 -3.19 0.68
C THR A 72 5.69 -4.69 0.92
N THR A 73 4.74 -5.12 1.78
CA THR A 73 4.50 -6.54 2.04
C THR A 73 4.05 -7.29 0.78
N ALA A 74 3.12 -6.71 0.02
CA ALA A 74 2.63 -7.30 -1.23
C ALA A 74 3.76 -7.44 -2.27
N ALA A 75 4.57 -6.39 -2.43
CA ALA A 75 5.71 -6.41 -3.34
C ALA A 75 6.82 -7.38 -2.89
N ALA A 76 7.08 -7.49 -1.57
CA ALA A 76 8.04 -8.45 -1.03
C ALA A 76 7.60 -9.90 -1.30
N ILE A 77 6.33 -10.25 -1.03
CA ILE A 77 5.79 -11.58 -1.35
C ILE A 77 5.90 -11.88 -2.85
N TYR A 78 5.51 -10.92 -3.69
CA TYR A 78 5.59 -11.04 -5.14
C TYR A 78 7.03 -11.29 -5.62
N SER A 79 7.99 -10.47 -5.17
CA SER A 79 9.40 -10.61 -5.53
C SER A 79 9.98 -11.96 -5.07
N ILE A 80 9.76 -12.33 -3.79
CA ILE A 80 10.24 -13.59 -3.23
C ILE A 80 9.69 -14.79 -4.01
N LEU A 81 8.40 -14.81 -4.35
CA LEU A 81 7.81 -15.91 -5.13
C LEU A 81 8.37 -15.98 -6.55
N LEU A 82 8.59 -14.84 -7.23
CA LEU A 82 9.23 -14.80 -8.54
C LEU A 82 10.67 -15.34 -8.49
N ASP A 83 11.45 -14.92 -7.48
CA ASP A 83 12.83 -15.38 -7.28
C ASP A 83 12.89 -16.89 -6.96
N LEU A 84 11.85 -17.45 -6.36
CA LEU A 84 11.68 -18.90 -6.15
C LEU A 84 11.15 -19.63 -7.40
N GLY A 85 10.95 -18.93 -8.52
CA GLY A 85 10.56 -19.51 -9.81
C GLY A 85 9.06 -19.65 -10.04
N TYR A 86 8.20 -19.12 -9.17
CA TYR A 86 6.75 -19.09 -9.35
C TYR A 86 6.32 -17.96 -10.29
N LYS A 87 5.20 -18.15 -10.98
CA LYS A 87 4.56 -17.11 -11.78
C LYS A 87 3.52 -16.38 -10.96
N CYS A 88 3.60 -15.05 -10.93
CA CYS A 88 2.81 -14.25 -10.02
C CYS A 88 2.12 -13.07 -10.69
N GLY A 89 0.92 -12.74 -10.19
CA GLY A 89 0.28 -11.46 -10.39
C GLY A 89 0.33 -10.62 -9.12
N LEU A 90 0.38 -9.31 -9.27
CA LEU A 90 0.29 -8.32 -8.18
C LEU A 90 -0.65 -7.21 -8.59
N CYS A 91 -1.57 -6.81 -7.72
CA CYS A 91 -2.34 -5.57 -7.88
C CYS A 91 -2.46 -4.78 -6.58
N GLY A 92 -2.38 -3.47 -6.71
CA GLY A 92 -2.42 -2.58 -5.56
C GLY A 92 -2.25 -1.11 -5.93
N THR A 93 -1.83 -0.31 -4.99
CA THR A 93 -1.64 1.15 -5.13
C THR A 93 -0.75 1.53 -6.32
N ARG A 94 0.20 0.66 -6.70
CA ARG A 94 1.13 0.89 -7.81
C ARG A 94 0.63 0.41 -9.18
N GLY A 95 -0.61 -0.05 -9.27
CA GLY A 95 -1.16 -0.65 -10.49
C GLY A 95 -1.17 -2.17 -10.44
N ALA A 96 -1.10 -2.81 -11.61
CA ALA A 96 -1.11 -4.26 -11.74
C ALA A 96 0.11 -4.76 -12.53
N PHE A 97 0.67 -5.87 -12.07
CA PHE A 97 1.87 -6.51 -12.63
C PHE A 97 1.61 -8.01 -12.81
N ILE A 98 2.12 -8.58 -13.88
CA ILE A 98 2.12 -10.03 -14.14
C ILE A 98 3.51 -10.45 -14.59
N ASN A 99 4.22 -11.29 -13.83
CA ASN A 99 5.54 -11.82 -14.19
C ASN A 99 6.50 -10.73 -14.72
N ASP A 100 6.78 -9.71 -13.93
CA ASP A 100 7.65 -8.56 -14.22
C ASP A 100 7.11 -7.54 -15.27
N GLU A 101 5.95 -7.79 -15.87
CA GLU A 101 5.32 -6.88 -16.80
C GLU A 101 4.24 -6.04 -16.10
N GLN A 102 4.34 -4.71 -16.17
CA GLN A 102 3.28 -3.83 -15.70
C GLN A 102 2.15 -3.80 -16.74
N ILE A 103 0.98 -4.34 -16.37
CA ILE A 103 -0.18 -4.45 -17.25
C ILE A 103 -1.20 -3.31 -17.06
N ASP A 104 -1.12 -2.60 -15.95
CA ASP A 104 -1.95 -1.42 -15.69
C ASP A 104 -1.20 -0.43 -14.81
N GLU A 105 -1.41 0.85 -15.06
CA GLU A 105 -0.83 1.94 -14.27
C GLU A 105 -1.56 2.09 -12.92
N LYS A 106 -1.13 3.06 -12.12
CA LYS A 106 -1.72 3.35 -10.81
C LYS A 106 -3.24 3.44 -10.85
N SER A 107 -3.87 2.67 -9.96
CA SER A 107 -5.31 2.65 -9.78
C SER A 107 -5.69 2.85 -8.29
N LEU A 108 -6.90 2.50 -7.92
CA LEU A 108 -7.28 2.37 -6.52
C LEU A 108 -6.46 1.27 -5.85
N THR A 109 -6.14 1.42 -4.57
CA THR A 109 -5.44 0.38 -3.77
C THR A 109 -6.06 -1.00 -3.95
N THR A 110 -7.40 -1.05 -4.04
CA THR A 110 -8.15 -2.25 -4.41
C THR A 110 -9.11 -1.87 -5.52
N SER A 111 -8.93 -2.44 -6.68
CA SER A 111 -9.79 -2.20 -7.86
C SER A 111 -11.22 -2.71 -7.63
N PRO A 112 -12.22 -2.19 -8.37
CA PRO A 112 -13.54 -2.82 -8.45
C PRO A 112 -13.44 -4.28 -8.87
N ILE A 113 -14.39 -5.12 -8.45
CA ILE A 113 -14.32 -6.57 -8.66
C ILE A 113 -14.18 -6.96 -10.13
N LEU A 114 -14.91 -6.32 -11.06
CA LEU A 114 -14.81 -6.63 -12.48
C LEU A 114 -13.38 -6.39 -13.03
N LYS A 115 -12.71 -5.33 -12.55
CA LYS A 115 -11.31 -5.03 -12.92
C LYS A 115 -10.33 -6.06 -12.31
N THR A 116 -10.58 -6.49 -11.07
CA THR A 116 -9.80 -7.56 -10.44
C THR A 116 -9.95 -8.88 -11.19
N LEU A 117 -11.16 -9.20 -11.68
CA LEU A 117 -11.41 -10.38 -12.50
C LEU A 117 -10.70 -10.30 -13.86
N GLU A 118 -10.58 -9.13 -14.46
CA GLU A 118 -9.75 -8.92 -15.66
C GLU A 118 -8.28 -9.27 -15.40
N TYR A 119 -7.72 -8.78 -14.28
CA TYR A 119 -6.34 -9.12 -13.91
C TYR A 119 -6.16 -10.62 -13.65
N LEU A 120 -7.13 -11.27 -13.00
CA LEU A 120 -7.11 -12.73 -12.78
C LEU A 120 -7.23 -13.51 -14.09
N GLN A 121 -7.99 -13.01 -15.08
CA GLN A 121 -8.04 -13.59 -16.42
C GLN A 121 -6.68 -13.52 -17.11
N ILE A 122 -6.00 -12.37 -17.05
CA ILE A 122 -4.63 -12.20 -17.59
C ILE A 122 -3.65 -13.12 -16.85
N ALA A 123 -3.73 -13.19 -15.51
CA ALA A 123 -2.92 -14.08 -14.70
C ALA A 123 -3.11 -15.56 -15.09
N THR A 124 -4.36 -15.97 -15.38
CA THR A 124 -4.69 -17.31 -15.89
C THR A 124 -4.02 -17.58 -17.24
N GLN A 125 -4.12 -16.64 -18.18
CA GLN A 125 -3.50 -16.75 -19.51
C GLN A 125 -1.97 -16.85 -19.43
N LYS A 126 -1.37 -16.14 -18.49
CA LYS A 126 0.09 -16.15 -18.21
C LYS A 126 0.51 -17.31 -17.28
N LYS A 127 -0.45 -18.17 -16.87
CA LYS A 127 -0.25 -19.35 -16.01
C LYS A 127 0.39 -19.00 -14.65
N CYS A 128 -0.15 -17.98 -13.98
CA CYS A 128 0.28 -17.61 -12.65
C CYS A 128 -0.16 -18.66 -11.62
N ASP A 129 0.72 -18.92 -10.66
CA ASP A 129 0.46 -19.76 -9.50
C ASP A 129 -0.18 -18.94 -8.37
N PHE A 130 0.23 -17.67 -8.24
CA PHE A 130 -0.19 -16.75 -7.18
C PHE A 130 -0.71 -15.44 -7.75
N PHE A 131 -1.63 -14.83 -7.00
CA PHE A 131 -2.09 -13.47 -7.25
C PHE A 131 -2.15 -12.68 -5.93
N ILE A 132 -1.27 -11.72 -5.77
CA ILE A 132 -1.11 -10.92 -4.56
C ILE A 132 -1.90 -9.62 -4.72
N MET A 133 -2.68 -9.22 -3.70
CA MET A 133 -3.44 -7.98 -3.78
C MET A 133 -3.49 -7.21 -2.46
N GLU A 134 -3.41 -5.88 -2.57
CA GLU A 134 -3.72 -5.00 -1.47
C GLU A 134 -5.22 -4.92 -1.26
N VAL A 135 -5.67 -5.05 0.01
CA VAL A 135 -7.08 -4.96 0.40
C VAL A 135 -7.27 -3.77 1.34
N SER A 136 -7.85 -2.69 0.82
CA SER A 136 -8.15 -1.48 1.59
C SER A 136 -9.43 -1.63 2.42
N SER A 137 -9.56 -0.86 3.51
CA SER A 137 -10.78 -0.84 4.32
C SER A 137 -12.00 -0.37 3.53
N HIS A 138 -11.83 0.58 2.61
CA HIS A 138 -12.87 0.99 1.67
C HIS A 138 -13.37 -0.19 0.83
N ALA A 139 -12.45 -1.01 0.33
CA ALA A 139 -12.82 -2.18 -0.47
C ALA A 139 -13.59 -3.23 0.33
N LEU A 140 -13.28 -3.40 1.61
CA LEU A 140 -14.00 -4.29 2.52
C LEU A 140 -15.44 -3.80 2.73
N VAL A 141 -15.62 -2.53 3.10
CA VAL A 141 -16.96 -1.92 3.27
C VAL A 141 -17.75 -1.93 1.97
N GLN A 142 -17.09 -1.65 0.86
CA GLN A 142 -17.70 -1.61 -0.48
C GLN A 142 -17.77 -2.98 -1.15
N ASN A 143 -17.41 -4.06 -0.46
CA ASN A 143 -17.44 -5.43 -0.96
C ASN A 143 -16.77 -5.64 -2.32
N ARG A 144 -15.66 -4.92 -2.59
CA ARG A 144 -14.91 -5.02 -3.86
C ARG A 144 -14.16 -6.33 -4.04
N ILE A 145 -14.14 -7.17 -3.01
CA ILE A 145 -13.53 -8.50 -3.00
C ILE A 145 -14.57 -9.63 -2.99
N GLU A 146 -15.85 -9.30 -3.27
CA GLU A 146 -16.93 -10.24 -3.33
C GLU A 146 -16.59 -11.43 -4.23
N GLY A 147 -16.85 -12.65 -3.75
CA GLY A 147 -16.62 -13.88 -4.50
C GLY A 147 -15.14 -14.25 -4.72
N LEU A 148 -14.16 -13.53 -4.17
CA LEU A 148 -12.76 -13.94 -4.18
C LEU A 148 -12.45 -14.89 -3.02
N ASN A 149 -11.79 -16.02 -3.32
CA ASN A 149 -11.32 -16.97 -2.34
C ASN A 149 -9.84 -16.75 -2.05
N PHE A 150 -9.51 -16.37 -0.82
CA PHE A 150 -8.14 -16.09 -0.41
C PHE A 150 -7.46 -17.35 0.13
N ALA A 151 -6.32 -17.73 -0.45
CA ALA A 151 -5.44 -18.76 0.11
C ALA A 151 -4.76 -18.28 1.40
N ALA A 152 -4.38 -16.99 1.45
CA ALA A 152 -3.81 -16.37 2.64
C ALA A 152 -4.26 -14.91 2.80
N LYS A 153 -4.38 -14.48 4.05
CA LYS A 153 -4.76 -13.13 4.47
C LYS A 153 -3.75 -12.57 5.45
N ILE A 154 -3.29 -11.35 5.25
CA ILE A 154 -2.26 -10.72 6.08
C ILE A 154 -2.80 -9.45 6.72
N PHE A 155 -2.63 -9.33 8.04
CA PHE A 155 -2.86 -8.12 8.81
C PHE A 155 -1.53 -7.49 9.22
N THR A 156 -1.23 -6.29 8.70
CA THR A 156 0.03 -5.60 9.03
C THR A 156 -0.08 -4.79 10.32
N ASN A 157 -1.01 -3.85 10.40
CA ASN A 157 -1.25 -2.99 11.56
C ASN A 157 -2.55 -2.20 11.39
N ILE A 158 -2.96 -1.52 12.45
CA ILE A 158 -4.05 -0.55 12.43
C ILE A 158 -3.72 0.65 13.31
N THR A 159 -3.75 1.84 12.71
CA THR A 159 -3.61 3.14 13.37
C THR A 159 -4.64 4.10 12.76
N GLN A 160 -4.84 5.28 13.34
CA GLN A 160 -5.86 6.21 12.87
C GLN A 160 -5.63 6.63 11.41
N ASP A 161 -6.62 6.33 10.57
CA ASP A 161 -6.70 6.81 9.19
C ASP A 161 -8.15 6.68 8.68
N HIS A 162 -8.49 7.35 7.58
CA HIS A 162 -9.78 7.22 6.88
C HIS A 162 -11.03 7.47 7.73
N LEU A 163 -10.97 8.32 8.78
CA LEU A 163 -12.13 8.67 9.59
C LEU A 163 -13.16 9.51 8.81
N ASP A 164 -12.73 10.19 7.75
CA ASP A 164 -13.60 10.86 6.77
C ASP A 164 -14.58 9.89 6.11
N PHE A 165 -14.21 8.63 5.93
CA PHE A 165 -15.04 7.59 5.33
C PHE A 165 -15.74 6.70 6.38
N HIS A 166 -15.02 6.27 7.41
CA HIS A 166 -15.52 5.30 8.40
C HIS A 166 -16.28 5.98 9.57
N GLY A 167 -16.13 7.30 9.76
CA GLY A 167 -16.71 8.06 10.86
C GLY A 167 -16.00 7.86 12.19
N THR A 168 -15.76 6.60 12.60
CA THR A 168 -15.08 6.27 13.86
C THR A 168 -13.93 5.28 13.63
N PHE A 169 -13.01 5.24 14.59
CA PHE A 169 -11.91 4.27 14.58
C PHE A 169 -12.42 2.83 14.74
N GLU A 170 -13.46 2.63 15.53
CA GLU A 170 -14.12 1.34 15.74
C GLU A 170 -14.67 0.78 14.44
N ASN A 171 -15.42 1.58 13.65
CA ASN A 171 -15.93 1.16 12.35
C ASN A 171 -14.79 0.81 11.38
N TYR A 172 -13.71 1.59 11.40
CA TYR A 172 -12.51 1.31 10.60
C TYR A 172 -11.87 -0.02 10.98
N LYS A 173 -11.78 -0.30 12.28
CA LYS A 173 -11.24 -1.55 12.82
C LYS A 173 -12.15 -2.73 12.47
N GLU A 174 -13.46 -2.62 12.70
CA GLU A 174 -14.43 -3.67 12.38
C GLU A 174 -14.42 -4.02 10.89
N ALA A 175 -14.31 -3.04 10.00
CA ALA A 175 -14.19 -3.29 8.57
C ALA A 175 -13.00 -4.19 8.25
N LYS A 176 -11.85 -4.02 8.91
CA LYS A 176 -10.69 -4.89 8.71
C LYS A 176 -10.86 -6.25 9.38
N GLU A 177 -11.45 -6.31 10.58
CA GLU A 177 -11.71 -7.54 11.31
C GLU A 177 -12.57 -8.52 10.49
N PHE A 178 -13.56 -8.00 9.76
CA PHE A 178 -14.41 -8.80 8.88
C PHE A 178 -13.62 -9.64 7.88
N PHE A 179 -12.49 -9.15 7.41
CA PHE A 179 -11.62 -9.87 6.45
C PHE A 179 -11.03 -11.16 7.03
N PHE A 180 -10.97 -11.30 8.36
CA PHE A 180 -10.32 -12.41 9.06
C PHE A 180 -11.30 -13.37 9.76
N THR A 181 -12.56 -13.34 9.41
CA THR A 181 -13.62 -14.16 10.06
C THR A 181 -13.69 -15.60 9.57
N ASP A 182 -13.23 -15.88 8.35
CA ASP A 182 -13.27 -17.22 7.74
C ASP A 182 -12.11 -18.12 8.20
N GLU A 183 -12.00 -19.31 7.61
CA GLU A 183 -10.96 -20.31 7.93
C GLU A 183 -9.73 -20.27 7.00
N SER A 184 -9.60 -19.26 6.12
CA SER A 184 -8.40 -19.09 5.30
C SER A 184 -7.15 -19.00 6.15
N LEU A 185 -5.98 -19.27 5.57
CA LEU A 185 -4.69 -19.05 6.23
C LEU A 185 -4.53 -17.55 6.57
N LYS A 186 -4.10 -17.22 7.80
CA LYS A 186 -3.98 -15.84 8.28
C LYS A 186 -2.65 -15.58 8.93
N PHE A 187 -2.12 -14.38 8.71
CA PHE A 187 -0.90 -13.87 9.37
C PHE A 187 -1.26 -12.61 10.15
N ILE A 188 -1.14 -12.66 11.48
CA ILE A 188 -1.60 -11.61 12.39
C ILE A 188 -0.42 -11.03 13.16
N ASN A 189 -0.23 -9.73 13.03
CA ASN A 189 0.80 -9.00 13.78
C ASN A 189 0.42 -8.91 15.26
N LYS A 190 1.28 -9.45 16.14
CA LYS A 190 1.09 -9.45 17.61
C LYS A 190 1.51 -8.15 18.28
N ASP A 191 2.30 -7.34 17.61
CA ASP A 191 2.81 -6.07 18.12
C ASP A 191 1.94 -4.88 17.68
N ALA A 192 0.98 -5.12 16.78
CA ALA A 192 -0.03 -4.16 16.43
C ALA A 192 -1.21 -4.17 17.39
N LEU A 193 -2.04 -3.10 17.36
CA LEU A 193 -3.29 -3.09 18.10
C LEU A 193 -4.14 -4.33 17.73
N ALA A 194 -4.59 -5.04 18.76
CA ALA A 194 -5.31 -6.30 18.59
C ALA A 194 -6.61 -6.14 17.78
N ILE A 195 -6.82 -7.06 16.87
CA ILE A 195 -8.06 -7.22 16.08
C ILE A 195 -8.73 -8.55 16.39
N LYS A 196 -10.03 -8.64 16.15
CA LYS A 196 -10.77 -9.91 16.20
C LYS A 196 -10.51 -10.71 14.92
N PHE A 197 -10.28 -12.01 15.05
CA PHE A 197 -10.08 -12.93 13.94
C PHE A 197 -10.46 -14.36 14.32
N ASN A 198 -10.77 -15.19 13.31
CA ASN A 198 -10.92 -16.63 13.51
C ASN A 198 -9.52 -17.23 13.74
N VAL A 199 -9.34 -17.92 14.89
CA VAL A 199 -8.05 -18.48 15.29
C VAL A 199 -7.63 -19.72 14.51
N ARG A 200 -8.55 -20.35 13.75
CA ARG A 200 -8.21 -21.49 12.89
C ARG A 200 -7.30 -21.03 11.75
N ASN A 201 -6.25 -21.79 11.49
CA ASN A 201 -5.24 -21.50 10.45
C ASN A 201 -4.61 -20.11 10.61
N ALA A 202 -4.49 -19.62 11.85
CA ALA A 202 -3.87 -18.33 12.14
C ALA A 202 -2.43 -18.50 12.60
N PHE A 203 -1.51 -17.88 11.87
CA PHE A 203 -0.11 -17.71 12.25
C PHE A 203 0.10 -16.30 12.79
N THR A 204 0.78 -16.20 13.91
CA THR A 204 1.14 -14.90 14.48
C THR A 204 2.58 -14.56 14.14
N TYR A 205 2.88 -13.29 13.95
CA TYR A 205 4.23 -12.81 13.81
C TYR A 205 4.47 -11.57 14.66
N GLY A 206 5.73 -11.36 15.08
CA GLY A 206 6.09 -10.24 15.93
C GLY A 206 7.59 -10.15 16.20
N ILE A 207 7.98 -9.02 16.77
CA ILE A 207 9.35 -8.70 17.22
C ILE A 207 9.37 -8.58 18.74
N GLU A 208 8.42 -7.85 19.32
CA GLU A 208 8.35 -7.53 20.74
C GLU A 208 7.56 -8.58 21.52
N ASN A 209 6.39 -8.96 21.03
CA ASN A 209 5.51 -9.92 21.69
C ASN A 209 5.73 -11.35 21.17
N PRO A 210 5.59 -12.37 22.02
CA PRO A 210 5.73 -13.78 21.61
C PRO A 210 4.78 -14.12 20.46
N ALA A 211 5.34 -14.67 19.38
CA ALA A 211 4.63 -15.03 18.16
C ALA A 211 5.16 -16.35 17.58
N LEU A 212 4.41 -16.96 16.67
CA LEU A 212 4.85 -18.18 15.96
C LEU A 212 6.05 -17.90 15.05
N TYR A 213 6.02 -16.79 14.31
CA TYR A 213 7.15 -16.24 13.60
C TYR A 213 7.71 -15.06 14.41
N GLN A 214 8.89 -15.26 14.98
CA GLN A 214 9.48 -14.35 15.97
C GLN A 214 10.86 -13.89 15.53
N ILE A 215 11.14 -12.59 15.58
CA ILE A 215 12.52 -12.09 15.52
C ILE A 215 13.20 -12.30 16.88
N LYS A 216 14.38 -12.90 16.86
CA LYS A 216 15.19 -13.15 18.06
C LYS A 216 16.29 -12.14 18.27
N ALA A 217 16.86 -11.65 17.19
CA ALA A 217 17.87 -10.59 17.19
C ALA A 217 17.81 -9.83 15.87
N TYR A 218 18.16 -8.56 15.90
CA TYR A 218 18.25 -7.74 14.67
C TYR A 218 19.21 -6.57 14.84
N SER A 219 19.74 -6.08 13.70
CA SER A 219 20.41 -4.79 13.53
C SER A 219 19.75 -4.02 12.39
N LEU A 220 19.71 -2.69 12.52
CA LEU A 220 19.14 -1.76 11.52
C LEU A 220 20.16 -0.67 11.09
N GLU A 221 21.45 -0.88 11.33
CA GLU A 221 22.50 0.15 11.11
C GLU A 221 22.78 0.36 9.61
N GLU A 222 22.98 -0.72 8.86
CA GLU A 222 23.30 -0.70 7.43
C GLU A 222 22.26 -1.50 6.60
N GLY A 223 20.98 -1.24 6.84
CA GLY A 223 19.90 -2.06 6.36
C GLY A 223 19.36 -2.96 7.47
N ILE A 224 18.66 -4.01 7.08
CA ILE A 224 18.09 -5.01 7.99
C ILE A 224 18.97 -6.24 7.99
N SER A 225 19.44 -6.65 9.17
CA SER A 225 20.00 -7.99 9.41
C SER A 225 19.32 -8.57 10.63
N ALA A 226 18.62 -9.71 10.49
CA ALA A 226 17.81 -10.27 11.56
C ALA A 226 17.79 -11.80 11.54
N ILE A 227 17.58 -12.39 12.72
CA ILE A 227 17.37 -13.81 12.91
C ILE A 227 15.90 -14.04 13.24
N ALA A 228 15.19 -14.69 12.36
CA ALA A 228 13.81 -15.09 12.51
C ALA A 228 13.69 -16.58 12.85
N THR A 229 12.71 -16.92 13.70
CA THR A 229 12.40 -18.31 14.03
C THR A 229 10.91 -18.58 13.85
N ASN A 230 10.55 -19.76 13.41
CA ASN A 230 9.27 -20.38 13.69
C ASN A 230 9.49 -21.59 14.60
N LYS A 231 8.44 -22.34 14.93
CA LYS A 231 8.52 -23.46 15.90
C LYS A 231 9.71 -24.41 15.68
N ASN A 232 10.13 -24.63 14.44
CA ASN A 232 11.05 -25.71 14.06
C ASN A 232 12.26 -25.23 13.23
N GLN A 233 12.27 -23.98 12.83
CA GLN A 233 13.25 -23.47 11.86
C GLN A 233 13.79 -22.11 12.31
N THR A 234 15.03 -21.83 11.95
CA THR A 234 15.66 -20.52 12.07
C THR A 234 16.17 -20.11 10.70
N PHE A 235 15.91 -18.87 10.31
CA PHE A 235 16.36 -18.31 9.02
C PHE A 235 16.74 -16.83 9.19
N HIS A 236 17.55 -16.33 8.26
CA HIS A 236 18.01 -14.96 8.26
C HIS A 236 17.15 -14.07 7.36
N ILE A 237 16.99 -12.83 7.79
CA ILE A 237 16.38 -11.76 7.00
C ILE A 237 17.43 -10.67 6.84
N ASP A 238 18.13 -10.68 5.72
CA ASP A 238 19.09 -9.65 5.35
C ASP A 238 18.52 -8.84 4.17
N SER A 239 18.52 -7.51 4.27
CA SER A 239 17.92 -6.63 3.26
C SER A 239 18.52 -5.23 3.32
N PRO A 240 18.68 -4.54 2.17
CA PRO A 240 19.09 -3.14 2.14
C PRO A 240 18.02 -2.17 2.64
N LEU A 241 16.82 -2.64 2.94
CA LEU A 241 15.73 -1.78 3.40
C LEU A 241 16.03 -1.19 4.77
N LEU A 242 15.54 0.03 5.01
CA LEU A 242 15.71 0.75 6.27
C LEU A 242 14.46 0.63 7.13
N GLY A 243 14.67 0.59 8.44
CA GLY A 243 13.63 0.76 9.45
C GLY A 243 12.95 -0.51 9.93
N LEU A 244 12.57 -0.46 11.20
CA LEU A 244 11.94 -1.56 11.92
C LEU A 244 10.62 -2.02 11.24
N PHE A 245 9.85 -1.07 10.69
CA PHE A 245 8.59 -1.41 10.01
C PHE A 245 8.82 -2.26 8.74
N ASN A 246 9.97 -2.12 8.06
CA ASN A 246 10.31 -2.99 6.94
C ASN A 246 10.74 -4.37 7.40
N LEU A 247 11.33 -4.51 8.58
CA LEU A 247 11.57 -5.83 9.18
C LEU A 247 10.24 -6.57 9.44
N TYR A 248 9.20 -5.89 9.94
CA TYR A 248 7.85 -6.48 10.05
C TYR A 248 7.28 -6.89 8.68
N ASN A 249 7.43 -6.05 7.66
CA ASN A 249 6.95 -6.35 6.31
C ASN A 249 7.66 -7.58 5.72
N LEU A 250 8.98 -7.69 5.88
CA LEU A 250 9.78 -8.83 5.41
C LEU A 250 9.49 -10.10 6.22
N LEU A 251 9.35 -9.99 7.55
CA LEU A 251 9.03 -11.12 8.41
C LEU A 251 7.71 -11.77 7.99
N VAL A 252 6.65 -10.99 7.79
CA VAL A 252 5.36 -11.55 7.38
C VAL A 252 5.36 -12.03 5.93
N ALA A 253 6.10 -11.38 5.04
CA ALA A 253 6.26 -11.84 3.67
C ALA A 253 6.95 -13.23 3.65
N SER A 254 8.04 -13.36 4.39
CA SER A 254 8.77 -14.63 4.54
C SER A 254 7.90 -15.71 5.18
N ALA A 255 7.15 -15.38 6.24
CA ALA A 255 6.23 -16.30 6.90
C ALA A 255 5.14 -16.80 5.94
N CYS A 256 4.55 -15.90 5.17
CA CYS A 256 3.51 -16.24 4.19
C CYS A 256 4.04 -17.18 3.11
N VAL A 257 5.18 -16.84 2.52
CA VAL A 257 5.80 -17.67 1.49
C VAL A 257 6.21 -19.04 2.07
N ASN A 258 6.82 -19.05 3.26
CA ASN A 258 7.24 -20.31 3.91
C ASN A 258 6.06 -21.26 4.17
N GLU A 259 4.89 -20.75 4.59
CA GLU A 259 3.71 -21.60 4.83
C GLU A 259 3.04 -22.08 3.53
N LEU A 260 3.03 -21.24 2.48
CA LEU A 260 2.37 -21.59 1.22
C LEU A 260 3.17 -22.55 0.36
N VAL A 261 4.49 -22.36 0.23
CA VAL A 261 5.32 -23.10 -0.72
C VAL A 261 6.41 -23.96 -0.07
N LYS A 262 6.72 -23.74 1.21
CA LYS A 262 7.73 -24.49 2.00
C LYS A 262 9.05 -24.64 1.26
N PRO A 263 9.69 -23.56 0.82
CA PRO A 263 10.92 -23.59 0.07
C PRO A 263 12.11 -24.09 0.93
N ASP A 264 13.23 -24.41 0.29
CA ASP A 264 14.49 -24.51 1.04
C ASP A 264 14.80 -23.16 1.71
N LEU A 265 15.30 -23.20 2.96
CA LEU A 265 15.53 -21.97 3.73
C LEU A 265 16.60 -21.08 3.11
N LYS A 266 17.64 -21.66 2.48
CA LYS A 266 18.67 -20.86 1.81
C LYS A 266 18.13 -20.14 0.58
N ASP A 267 17.22 -20.78 -0.15
CA ASP A 267 16.56 -20.15 -1.30
C ASP A 267 15.63 -19.04 -0.83
N LEU A 268 14.91 -19.23 0.29
CA LEU A 268 14.09 -18.20 0.92
C LEU A 268 14.93 -17.00 1.36
N GLU A 269 16.03 -17.23 2.11
CA GLU A 269 16.96 -16.19 2.57
C GLU A 269 17.54 -15.39 1.39
N LYS A 270 17.95 -16.10 0.34
CA LYS A 270 18.45 -15.47 -0.89
C LYS A 270 17.40 -14.61 -1.58
N ALA A 271 16.16 -15.09 -1.70
CA ALA A 271 15.06 -14.35 -2.32
C ALA A 271 14.67 -13.12 -1.48
N ILE A 272 14.69 -13.21 -0.13
CA ILE A 272 14.49 -12.07 0.75
C ILE A 272 15.55 -10.99 0.51
N SER A 273 16.82 -11.38 0.45
CA SER A 273 17.93 -10.42 0.25
C SER A 273 17.94 -9.79 -1.14
N GLY A 274 17.32 -10.42 -2.14
CA GLY A 274 17.11 -9.88 -3.48
C GLY A 274 16.08 -8.75 -3.55
N PHE A 275 15.19 -8.63 -2.57
CA PHE A 275 14.15 -7.60 -2.59
C PHE A 275 14.71 -6.23 -2.22
N GLY A 276 14.87 -5.36 -3.22
CA GLY A 276 15.42 -4.01 -3.07
C GLY A 276 14.42 -2.94 -2.61
N GLY A 277 13.17 -3.30 -2.31
CA GLY A 277 12.14 -2.37 -1.86
C GLY A 277 11.17 -1.91 -2.95
N VAL A 278 10.43 -0.85 -2.64
CA VAL A 278 9.39 -0.29 -3.50
C VAL A 278 9.66 1.19 -3.73
N CYS A 279 9.56 1.65 -4.98
CA CYS A 279 9.69 3.08 -5.31
C CYS A 279 8.74 3.92 -4.46
N GLY A 280 9.23 5.06 -3.95
CA GLY A 280 8.45 5.95 -3.08
C GLY A 280 8.16 5.39 -1.69
N ARG A 281 8.93 4.39 -1.23
CA ARG A 281 8.88 3.83 0.13
C ARG A 281 10.28 3.83 0.73
N VAL A 282 10.62 4.89 1.46
CA VAL A 282 11.97 5.23 1.96
C VAL A 282 13.00 5.11 0.84
N GLU A 283 12.63 5.60 -0.34
CA GLU A 283 13.49 5.52 -1.54
C GLU A 283 14.56 6.61 -1.51
N GLN A 284 15.82 6.22 -1.55
CA GLN A 284 16.91 7.16 -1.76
C GLN A 284 17.00 7.53 -3.24
N VAL A 285 16.45 8.70 -3.61
CA VAL A 285 16.38 9.18 -5.00
C VAL A 285 17.66 9.90 -5.44
N ALA A 286 18.43 10.40 -4.48
CA ALA A 286 19.74 10.99 -4.68
C ALA A 286 20.57 10.91 -3.38
N LYS A 287 21.87 11.21 -3.44
CA LYS A 287 22.73 11.21 -2.23
C LYS A 287 22.20 12.19 -1.18
N GLY A 288 21.76 11.66 -0.05
CA GLY A 288 21.19 12.44 1.06
C GLY A 288 19.79 12.99 0.77
N VAL A 289 19.01 12.34 -0.11
CA VAL A 289 17.61 12.71 -0.39
C VAL A 289 16.76 11.46 -0.42
N ILE A 290 15.73 11.42 0.44
CA ILE A 290 14.78 10.33 0.54
C ILE A 290 13.38 10.84 0.16
N VAL A 291 12.64 10.01 -0.56
CA VAL A 291 11.22 10.21 -0.89
C VAL A 291 10.39 9.09 -0.27
N ASP A 292 9.27 9.42 0.39
CA ASP A 292 8.37 8.44 0.97
C ASP A 292 6.89 8.86 0.85
N PHE A 293 6.02 7.87 0.83
CA PHE A 293 4.57 8.05 0.73
C PHE A 293 3.90 8.33 2.09
N ALA A 294 4.62 8.35 3.20
CA ALA A 294 4.05 8.59 4.52
C ALA A 294 3.24 9.89 4.56
N HIS A 295 1.94 9.75 4.83
CA HIS A 295 0.93 10.82 4.85
C HIS A 295 -0.02 10.69 6.06
N THR A 296 0.30 9.81 6.98
CA THR A 296 -0.38 9.65 8.28
C THR A 296 0.58 9.97 9.41
N PRO A 297 0.10 10.44 10.58
CA PRO A 297 0.98 10.69 11.74
C PRO A 297 1.89 9.50 12.07
N ASP A 298 1.35 8.30 12.23
CA ASP A 298 2.11 7.08 12.51
C ASP A 298 3.13 6.73 11.40
N GLY A 299 2.74 6.89 10.13
CA GLY A 299 3.65 6.65 8.99
C GLY A 299 4.82 7.62 8.97
N ILE A 300 4.56 8.91 9.19
CA ILE A 300 5.59 9.96 9.28
C ILE A 300 6.54 9.68 10.45
N GLU A 301 6.00 9.38 11.63
CA GLU A 301 6.79 9.08 12.82
C GLU A 301 7.77 7.93 12.58
N LYS A 302 7.28 6.81 12.04
CA LYS A 302 8.11 5.63 11.76
C LYS A 302 9.22 5.89 10.74
N VAL A 303 8.92 6.64 9.68
CA VAL A 303 9.93 7.02 8.70
C VAL A 303 10.99 7.93 9.32
N LEU A 304 10.57 8.97 10.04
CA LEU A 304 11.51 9.93 10.65
C LEU A 304 12.31 9.30 11.79
N ASP A 305 11.71 8.43 12.61
CA ASP A 305 12.40 7.68 13.65
C ASP A 305 13.50 6.76 13.09
N THR A 306 13.25 6.16 11.93
CA THR A 306 14.26 5.36 11.21
C THR A 306 15.51 6.19 10.84
N LEU A 307 15.32 7.48 10.59
CA LEU A 307 16.34 8.39 10.09
C LEU A 307 16.89 9.35 11.17
N LYS A 308 16.47 9.22 12.41
CA LYS A 308 16.75 10.14 13.54
C LYS A 308 18.23 10.34 13.87
N ASN A 309 19.10 9.43 13.44
CA ASN A 309 20.55 9.55 13.62
C ASN A 309 21.18 10.60 12.66
N LYS A 310 20.39 11.17 11.74
CA LYS A 310 20.79 12.25 10.82
C LYS A 310 20.05 13.54 11.18
N LYS A 311 20.58 14.67 10.77
CA LYS A 311 19.89 15.96 10.84
C LYS A 311 18.90 16.04 9.66
N LEU A 312 17.62 16.13 9.95
CA LEU A 312 16.57 16.02 8.95
C LEU A 312 16.05 17.39 8.51
N ILE A 313 15.97 17.61 7.20
CA ILE A 313 15.19 18.68 6.57
C ILE A 313 13.96 17.99 5.95
N VAL A 314 12.77 18.25 6.51
CA VAL A 314 11.55 17.52 6.15
C VAL A 314 10.63 18.39 5.31
N VAL A 315 10.32 17.95 4.09
CA VAL A 315 9.33 18.57 3.20
C VAL A 315 8.07 17.72 3.22
N PHE A 316 6.92 18.29 3.60
CA PHE A 316 5.70 17.54 3.70
C PHE A 316 4.45 18.41 3.58
N GLY A 317 3.32 17.77 3.29
CA GLY A 317 2.01 18.38 3.24
C GLY A 317 0.93 17.38 3.59
N ALA A 318 -0.33 17.78 3.49
CA ALA A 318 -1.47 16.89 3.69
C ALA A 318 -2.46 17.02 2.52
N GLY A 319 -3.15 15.91 2.22
CA GLY A 319 -4.22 15.91 1.22
C GLY A 319 -5.46 16.65 1.70
N GLY A 320 -6.12 17.39 0.81
CA GLY A 320 -7.44 17.93 0.99
C GLY A 320 -8.53 16.86 0.90
N ASP A 321 -9.74 17.17 1.35
CA ASP A 321 -10.90 16.27 1.39
C ASP A 321 -10.59 14.96 2.12
N ARG A 322 -9.85 15.06 3.24
CA ARG A 322 -9.42 13.97 4.11
C ARG A 322 -9.59 14.38 5.57
N ASP A 323 -9.34 13.42 6.47
CA ASP A 323 -9.35 13.65 7.92
C ASP A 323 -8.43 14.82 8.30
N LYS A 324 -9.05 15.94 8.73
CA LYS A 324 -8.33 17.17 9.12
C LYS A 324 -7.66 17.05 10.48
N THR A 325 -8.18 16.16 11.35
CA THR A 325 -7.69 16.03 12.73
C THR A 325 -6.24 15.54 12.80
N LYS A 326 -5.77 14.86 11.74
CA LYS A 326 -4.38 14.40 11.64
C LYS A 326 -3.37 15.50 11.30
N ARG A 327 -3.80 16.64 10.72
CA ARG A 327 -2.91 17.69 10.22
C ARG A 327 -2.05 18.30 11.33
N PRO A 328 -2.61 18.75 12.48
CA PRO A 328 -1.77 19.21 13.58
C PRO A 328 -0.85 18.14 14.16
N LEU A 329 -1.31 16.90 14.24
CA LEU A 329 -0.49 15.78 14.73
C LEU A 329 0.73 15.52 13.85
N MET A 330 0.57 15.63 12.52
CA MET A 330 1.70 15.53 11.58
C MET A 330 2.72 16.64 11.85
N GLY A 331 2.24 17.88 12.10
CA GLY A 331 3.11 19.01 12.47
C GLY A 331 3.91 18.73 13.74
N THR A 332 3.25 18.27 14.81
CA THR A 332 3.90 17.95 16.09
C THR A 332 4.98 16.87 15.94
N ILE A 333 4.69 15.82 15.16
CA ILE A 333 5.65 14.73 14.90
C ILE A 333 6.86 15.26 14.13
N VAL A 334 6.65 16.01 13.05
CA VAL A 334 7.76 16.56 12.27
C VAL A 334 8.62 17.50 13.10
N GLU A 335 8.01 18.33 13.97
CA GLU A 335 8.77 19.21 14.89
C GLU A 335 9.76 18.44 15.78
N HIS A 336 9.36 17.24 16.24
CA HIS A 336 10.19 16.41 17.10
C HIS A 336 11.48 15.94 16.42
N PHE A 337 11.41 15.60 15.13
CA PHE A 337 12.54 15.00 14.40
C PHE A 337 13.32 15.99 13.52
N ALA A 338 12.67 17.05 13.03
CA ALA A 338 13.26 17.90 12.00
C ALA A 338 14.19 18.98 12.57
N LYS A 339 15.36 19.16 11.95
CA LYS A 339 16.19 20.36 12.07
C LYS A 339 15.47 21.57 11.45
N ILE A 340 14.86 21.36 10.28
CA ILE A 340 14.04 22.34 9.55
C ILE A 340 12.83 21.59 8.97
N ALA A 341 11.65 22.17 9.12
CA ALA A 341 10.42 21.70 8.49
C ALA A 341 9.97 22.64 7.38
N ILE A 342 9.59 22.10 6.22
CA ILE A 342 9.01 22.86 5.12
C ILE A 342 7.62 22.29 4.84
N ILE A 343 6.60 23.06 5.21
CA ILE A 343 5.20 22.72 4.92
C ILE A 343 4.87 23.18 3.51
N THR A 344 4.29 22.31 2.71
CA THR A 344 3.96 22.59 1.31
C THR A 344 2.64 21.96 0.88
N SER A 345 2.17 22.27 -0.33
CA SER A 345 0.99 21.64 -0.91
C SER A 345 1.30 20.18 -1.29
N ASP A 346 0.34 19.30 -1.01
CA ASP A 346 0.32 17.90 -1.49
C ASP A 346 -0.71 17.77 -2.61
N ASN A 347 -1.84 17.12 -2.40
CA ASN A 347 -3.03 17.09 -3.26
C ASN A 347 -4.15 17.89 -2.58
N PRO A 348 -4.25 19.21 -2.74
CA PRO A 348 -5.25 20.03 -2.02
C PRO A 348 -6.69 19.72 -2.44
N ARG A 349 -6.90 19.10 -3.59
CA ARG A 349 -8.22 18.77 -4.14
C ARG A 349 -9.15 19.98 -4.16
N SER A 350 -10.27 19.94 -3.42
CA SER A 350 -11.22 21.07 -3.36
C SER A 350 -10.85 22.14 -2.32
N GLU A 351 -9.92 21.84 -1.40
CA GLU A 351 -9.55 22.78 -0.32
C GLU A 351 -8.47 23.77 -0.77
N GLU A 352 -8.42 24.93 -0.13
CA GLU A 352 -7.36 25.92 -0.34
C GLU A 352 -6.05 25.44 0.30
N PRO A 353 -4.93 25.37 -0.45
CA PRO A 353 -3.66 24.84 0.04
C PRO A 353 -3.19 25.55 1.32
N LYS A 354 -3.32 26.86 1.38
CA LYS A 354 -2.90 27.66 2.53
C LYS A 354 -3.60 27.27 3.83
N THR A 355 -4.91 26.97 3.77
CA THR A 355 -5.68 26.51 4.93
C THR A 355 -5.12 25.18 5.46
N ILE A 356 -4.83 24.23 4.57
CA ILE A 356 -4.24 22.94 4.95
C ILE A 356 -2.89 23.15 5.63
N MET A 357 -2.05 24.02 5.07
CA MET A 357 -0.72 24.33 5.60
C MET A 357 -0.80 25.00 6.98
N GLU A 358 -1.75 25.91 7.19
CA GLU A 358 -2.00 26.58 8.48
C GLU A 358 -2.48 25.60 9.56
N GLU A 359 -3.33 24.62 9.19
CA GLU A 359 -3.77 23.56 10.09
C GLU A 359 -2.59 22.64 10.50
N ILE A 360 -1.67 22.33 9.58
CA ILE A 360 -0.44 21.60 9.91
C ILE A 360 0.45 22.45 10.84
N LEU A 361 0.63 23.75 10.52
CA LEU A 361 1.44 24.67 11.31
C LEU A 361 0.92 24.83 12.74
N SER A 362 -0.39 24.67 12.96
CA SER A 362 -0.99 24.75 14.29
C SER A 362 -0.46 23.69 15.26
N GLY A 363 0.10 22.59 14.75
CA GLY A 363 0.73 21.54 15.53
C GLY A 363 2.16 21.82 15.98
N PHE A 364 2.79 22.88 15.46
CA PHE A 364 4.15 23.28 15.85
C PHE A 364 4.12 24.23 17.05
N ALA A 365 4.92 23.92 18.07
CA ALA A 365 5.18 24.83 19.18
C ALA A 365 6.25 25.88 18.82
N LYS A 366 7.27 25.51 18.03
CA LYS A 366 8.42 26.35 17.63
C LYS A 366 8.35 26.68 16.13
N LYS A 367 7.66 27.76 15.81
CA LYS A 367 7.40 28.15 14.41
C LYS A 367 8.63 28.73 13.69
N GLU A 368 9.67 29.11 14.40
CA GLU A 368 10.92 29.66 13.83
C GLU A 368 11.72 28.63 13.00
N LYS A 369 11.44 27.33 13.18
CA LYS A 369 12.05 26.24 12.39
C LYS A 369 11.21 25.80 11.20
N VAL A 370 10.11 26.49 10.94
CA VAL A 370 9.13 26.11 9.93
C VAL A 370 9.12 27.12 8.80
N LEU A 371 9.25 26.64 7.58
CA LEU A 371 9.01 27.39 6.36
C LEU A 371 7.68 26.95 5.75
N MET A 372 6.88 27.89 5.28
CA MET A 372 5.67 27.61 4.51
C MET A 372 5.89 28.04 3.07
N ILE A 373 5.94 27.06 2.17
CA ILE A 373 6.16 27.27 0.73
C ILE A 373 5.09 26.48 -0.02
N GLU A 374 4.10 27.18 -0.57
CA GLU A 374 2.95 26.51 -1.20
C GLU A 374 3.35 25.68 -2.41
N ASP A 375 4.17 26.24 -3.30
CA ASP A 375 4.68 25.51 -4.47
C ASP A 375 5.64 24.38 -4.02
N ARG A 376 5.26 23.13 -4.29
CA ARG A 376 6.01 21.97 -3.85
C ARG A 376 7.37 21.85 -4.52
N LYS A 377 7.51 22.29 -5.78
CA LYS A 377 8.81 22.31 -6.47
C LYS A 377 9.77 23.31 -5.81
N GLU A 378 9.29 24.51 -5.48
CA GLU A 378 10.08 25.50 -4.77
C GLU A 378 10.38 25.06 -3.32
N ALA A 379 9.47 24.35 -2.66
CA ALA A 379 9.70 23.76 -1.34
C ALA A 379 10.85 22.74 -1.37
N ILE A 380 10.86 21.83 -2.35
CA ILE A 380 11.92 20.83 -2.56
C ILE A 380 13.24 21.53 -2.89
N LYS A 381 13.22 22.52 -3.77
CA LYS A 381 14.40 23.32 -4.12
C LYS A 381 15.00 23.99 -2.87
N LYS A 382 14.15 24.60 -2.04
CA LYS A 382 14.58 25.24 -0.80
C LYS A 382 15.19 24.25 0.19
N ALA A 383 14.63 23.04 0.29
CA ALA A 383 15.21 21.99 1.13
C ALA A 383 16.62 21.57 0.67
N LEU A 384 16.81 21.44 -0.64
CA LEU A 384 18.12 21.10 -1.23
C LEU A 384 19.15 22.22 -1.05
N GLU A 385 18.73 23.49 -1.14
CA GLU A 385 19.58 24.66 -0.86
C GLU A 385 20.03 24.75 0.60
N LEU A 386 19.15 24.35 1.54
CA LEU A 386 19.42 24.38 2.98
C LEU A 386 20.22 23.18 3.47
N LYS A 387 20.39 22.16 2.62
CA LYS A 387 21.08 20.92 2.96
C LYS A 387 22.59 21.16 3.14
N GLU A 388 23.09 20.88 4.35
CA GLU A 388 24.49 20.74 4.66
C GLU A 388 25.02 19.32 4.38
N ASN A 389 26.36 19.11 4.44
CA ASN A 389 26.97 17.85 3.99
C ASN A 389 26.37 16.58 4.63
N ASP A 390 26.06 16.60 5.94
CA ASP A 390 25.57 15.46 6.70
C ASP A 390 24.04 15.44 6.88
N ASP A 391 23.36 16.47 6.36
CA ASP A 391 21.91 16.56 6.44
C ASP A 391 21.25 15.60 5.45
N LEU A 392 20.05 15.15 5.83
CA LEU A 392 19.19 14.32 5.00
C LEU A 392 17.90 15.08 4.68
N VAL A 393 17.63 15.28 3.40
CA VAL A 393 16.33 15.81 2.94
C VAL A 393 15.34 14.65 2.84
N VAL A 394 14.20 14.79 3.52
CA VAL A 394 13.13 13.76 3.54
C VAL A 394 11.85 14.39 3.00
N ILE A 395 11.40 13.91 1.85
CA ILE A 395 10.23 14.43 1.16
C ILE A 395 9.09 13.42 1.35
N LEU A 396 8.03 13.82 2.06
CA LEU A 396 6.94 12.95 2.48
C LEU A 396 5.61 13.31 1.80
N GLY A 397 4.75 12.30 1.68
CA GLY A 397 3.35 12.42 1.26
C GLY A 397 3.07 11.75 -0.07
N LYS A 398 3.80 12.08 -1.12
CA LYS A 398 3.52 11.64 -2.49
C LYS A 398 4.23 10.34 -2.88
N GLY A 399 5.40 10.07 -2.33
CA GLY A 399 6.17 8.87 -2.69
C GLY A 399 6.39 8.76 -4.21
N ASP A 400 5.86 7.70 -4.81
CA ASP A 400 5.92 7.43 -6.24
C ASP A 400 4.76 8.05 -7.06
N GLU A 401 3.95 8.95 -6.49
CA GLU A 401 2.90 9.66 -7.24
C GLU A 401 3.50 10.50 -8.38
N THR A 402 2.79 10.49 -9.51
CA THR A 402 3.18 11.20 -10.75
C THR A 402 2.31 12.39 -11.06
N THR A 403 1.35 12.72 -10.19
CA THR A 403 0.42 13.83 -10.38
C THR A 403 0.18 14.58 -9.07
N GLN A 404 -0.21 15.86 -9.18
CA GLN A 404 -0.78 16.67 -8.11
C GLN A 404 -2.21 17.05 -8.49
N GLU A 405 -3.18 16.80 -7.60
CA GLU A 405 -4.59 17.08 -7.83
C GLU A 405 -4.99 18.41 -7.18
N ILE A 406 -5.40 19.38 -8.01
CA ILE A 406 -5.86 20.73 -7.60
C ILE A 406 -7.21 20.99 -8.25
N LYS A 407 -8.26 21.25 -7.46
CA LYS A 407 -9.64 21.56 -7.92
C LYS A 407 -10.17 20.53 -8.92
N GLY A 408 -9.88 19.22 -8.67
CA GLY A 408 -10.31 18.11 -9.51
C GLY A 408 -9.48 17.88 -10.78
N ILE A 409 -8.46 18.71 -11.03
CA ILE A 409 -7.57 18.57 -12.19
C ILE A 409 -6.24 17.95 -11.71
N LYS A 410 -5.79 16.92 -12.42
CA LYS A 410 -4.49 16.27 -12.15
C LYS A 410 -3.41 16.88 -13.03
N TYR A 411 -2.44 17.52 -12.43
CA TYR A 411 -1.26 18.06 -13.08
C TYR A 411 -0.08 17.09 -12.97
N PRO A 412 0.75 16.90 -14.00
CA PRO A 412 1.95 16.10 -13.91
C PRO A 412 2.89 16.64 -12.83
N PHE A 413 3.27 15.81 -11.87
CA PHE A 413 4.19 16.16 -10.79
C PHE A 413 4.76 14.90 -10.15
N SER A 414 6.09 14.86 -9.93
CA SER A 414 6.76 13.78 -9.22
C SER A 414 7.92 14.34 -8.40
N ASP A 415 7.94 14.04 -7.10
CA ASP A 415 9.02 14.47 -6.20
C ASP A 415 10.40 14.01 -6.71
N LYS A 416 10.50 12.76 -7.16
CA LYS A 416 11.73 12.18 -7.71
C LYS A 416 12.22 12.90 -8.97
N VAL A 417 11.32 13.23 -9.88
CA VAL A 417 11.67 13.97 -11.12
C VAL A 417 12.16 15.37 -10.78
N VAL A 418 11.45 16.06 -9.89
CA VAL A 418 11.80 17.42 -9.43
C VAL A 418 13.18 17.44 -8.77
N VAL A 419 13.49 16.50 -7.86
CA VAL A 419 14.82 16.38 -7.24
C VAL A 419 15.90 16.22 -8.30
N ASN A 420 15.72 15.30 -9.25
CA ASN A 420 16.71 15.04 -10.30
C ASN A 420 16.89 16.22 -11.25
N GLU A 421 15.84 16.97 -11.60
CA GLU A 421 15.93 18.20 -12.40
C GLU A 421 16.73 19.27 -11.69
N ILE A 422 16.44 19.52 -10.40
CA ILE A 422 17.14 20.55 -9.62
C ILE A 422 18.61 20.22 -9.50
N LEU A 423 18.98 18.98 -9.15
CA LEU A 423 20.37 18.57 -9.00
C LEU A 423 21.17 18.61 -10.31
N LYS A 424 20.54 18.28 -11.45
CA LYS A 424 21.18 18.41 -12.77
C LYS A 424 21.46 19.86 -13.16
N ASN A 425 20.64 20.82 -12.71
CA ASN A 425 20.82 22.24 -13.01
C ASN A 425 21.83 22.94 -12.07
N GLN A 426 22.28 22.25 -11.01
CA GLN A 426 23.28 22.75 -10.05
C GLN A 426 24.71 22.24 -10.33
N GLY A 427 24.88 21.25 -11.18
CA GLY A 427 26.17 20.68 -11.62
C GLY A 427 26.48 21.04 -13.05
#